data_0cfabfec7bf3599243e70630ae8a2ca3
#
_entry.id   0cfabfec7bf3599243e70630ae8a2ca3
#
_cell.length_a   1.000
_cell.length_b   1.000
_cell.length_c   1.000
_cell.angle_alpha   90.00
_cell.angle_beta   90.00
_cell.angle_gamma   90.00
#
_symmetry.space_group_name_H-M   'P 1'
#
loop_
_entity.id
_entity.type
_entity.pdbx_description
1 polymer ?
#
loop_
_entity_poly.entity_id
_entity_poly.type
_entity_poly.pdbx_seq_one_letter_code
_entity_poly.pdbx_strand_id
1 'polypeptide(L)'
;MKILLIISSFNSLSQSVYCKLKELEYEVYIKFAISKELMIEAVNEINPDIVFSPFLKQFIPNEIFENYPTFVLHPGIIGDRGHHSLDNAINDELKEWGVVILKANEVLDGGDIYAKETFPMRKTTKASLYRNEVTLATLKAMEEFLKNYQDKNFTPIKQILNSIHKNLSQENRK
;
A
#
# COMPACT_ATOMS: atom_id res chain seq x y z
N MET A 1 -16.13 6.14 10.82
CA MET A 1 -14.92 5.28 10.88
C MET A 1 -13.72 6.18 11.00
N LYS A 2 -12.84 5.86 11.95
CA LYS A 2 -11.60 6.58 12.26
C LYS A 2 -10.43 5.91 11.56
N ILE A 3 -9.72 6.64 10.70
CA ILE A 3 -8.62 6.13 9.89
C ILE A 3 -7.34 6.86 10.27
N LEU A 4 -6.30 6.10 10.62
CA LEU A 4 -4.97 6.61 10.83
C LEU A 4 -4.10 6.35 9.60
N LEU A 5 -3.60 7.41 8.99
CA LEU A 5 -2.57 7.32 7.95
C LEU A 5 -1.19 7.33 8.61
N ILE A 6 -0.43 6.23 8.48
CA ILE A 6 0.99 6.16 8.84
C ILE A 6 1.80 6.27 7.54
N ILE A 7 2.59 7.34 7.41
CA ILE A 7 3.26 7.70 6.17
C ILE A 7 4.71 8.09 6.38
N SER A 8 5.56 7.81 5.40
CA SER A 8 6.96 8.28 5.40
C SER A 8 7.10 9.73 4.98
N SER A 9 6.18 10.23 4.14
CA SER A 9 6.07 11.64 3.77
C SER A 9 4.66 11.98 3.30
N PHE A 10 4.26 13.24 3.48
CA PHE A 10 2.99 13.75 2.98
C PHE A 10 3.14 14.22 1.53
N ASN A 11 3.51 13.29 0.65
CA ASN A 11 3.69 13.50 -0.79
C ASN A 11 2.34 13.58 -1.51
N SER A 12 2.35 13.81 -2.82
CA SER A 12 1.13 13.96 -3.63
C SER A 12 0.16 12.78 -3.51
N LEU A 13 0.68 11.54 -3.43
CA LEU A 13 -0.13 10.35 -3.25
C LEU A 13 -0.82 10.35 -1.88
N SER A 14 -0.07 10.58 -0.81
CA SER A 14 -0.61 10.65 0.56
C SER A 14 -1.63 11.78 0.71
N GLN A 15 -1.38 12.93 0.08
CA GLN A 15 -2.32 14.06 0.05
C GLN A 15 -3.62 13.69 -0.67
N SER A 16 -3.53 13.06 -1.84
CA SER A 16 -4.71 12.63 -2.62
C SER A 16 -5.55 11.61 -1.85
N VAL A 17 -4.90 10.65 -1.18
CA VAL A 17 -5.57 9.69 -0.31
C VAL A 17 -6.26 10.37 0.86
N TYR A 18 -5.58 11.29 1.54
CA TYR A 18 -6.16 12.07 2.63
C TYR A 18 -7.40 12.85 2.18
N CYS A 19 -7.29 13.61 1.09
CA CYS A 19 -8.40 14.38 0.54
C CYS A 19 -9.60 13.48 0.20
N LYS A 20 -9.36 12.35 -0.48
CA LYS A 20 -10.42 11.39 -0.83
C LYS A 20 -11.15 10.86 0.41
N LEU A 21 -10.41 10.49 1.46
CA LEU A 21 -11.02 10.01 2.70
C LEU A 21 -11.81 11.11 3.43
N LYS A 22 -11.34 12.36 3.38
CA LYS A 22 -12.07 13.52 3.92
C LYS A 22 -13.34 13.83 3.13
N GLU A 23 -13.31 13.74 1.81
CA GLU A 23 -14.49 13.87 0.94
C GLU A 23 -15.56 12.81 1.25
N LEU A 24 -15.13 11.60 1.65
CA LEU A 24 -16.00 10.51 2.09
C LEU A 24 -16.41 10.62 3.57
N GLU A 25 -16.16 11.76 4.19
CA GLU A 25 -16.55 12.11 5.56
C GLU A 25 -15.96 11.20 6.66
N TYR A 26 -14.83 10.53 6.38
CA TYR A 26 -14.11 9.79 7.43
C TYR A 26 -13.35 10.73 8.37
N GLU A 27 -13.20 10.30 9.61
CA GLU A 27 -12.31 10.93 10.59
C GLU A 27 -10.88 10.46 10.32
N VAL A 28 -10.01 11.35 9.82
CA VAL A 28 -8.68 10.99 9.34
C VAL A 28 -7.59 11.69 10.13
N TYR A 29 -6.66 10.91 10.64
CA TYR A 29 -5.44 11.36 11.32
C TYR A 29 -4.22 11.02 10.49
N ILE A 30 -3.16 11.81 10.61
CA ILE A 30 -1.88 11.58 9.95
C ILE A 30 -0.78 11.52 11.01
N LYS A 31 0.05 10.49 10.95
CA LYS A 31 1.28 10.37 11.74
C LYS A 31 2.44 9.93 10.83
N PHE A 32 3.61 10.46 11.10
CA PHE A 32 4.80 10.10 10.34
C PHE A 32 5.47 8.84 10.92
N ALA A 33 5.92 7.95 10.03
CA ALA A 33 6.67 6.74 10.38
C ALA A 33 8.13 7.09 10.70
N ILE A 34 8.37 7.73 11.83
CA ILE A 34 9.72 8.17 12.25
C ILE A 34 10.46 7.04 12.95
N SER A 35 9.81 6.37 13.91
CA SER A 35 10.36 5.21 14.60
C SER A 35 9.27 4.20 14.93
N LYS A 36 9.67 2.97 15.28
CA LYS A 36 8.76 1.91 15.75
C LYS A 36 7.91 2.40 16.93
N GLU A 37 8.56 2.99 17.92
CA GLU A 37 7.94 3.45 19.17
C GLU A 37 6.88 4.51 18.89
N LEU A 38 7.20 5.50 18.06
CA LEU A 38 6.27 6.57 17.70
C LEU A 38 5.08 6.07 16.87
N MET A 39 5.28 5.07 16.01
CA MET A 39 4.16 4.43 15.30
C MET A 39 3.22 3.69 16.25
N ILE A 40 3.76 2.96 17.23
CA ILE A 40 2.97 2.25 18.26
C ILE A 40 2.24 3.26 19.16
N GLU A 41 2.92 4.30 19.60
CA GLU A 41 2.30 5.39 20.39
C GLU A 41 1.12 6.02 19.65
N ALA A 42 1.29 6.29 18.37
CA ALA A 42 0.26 6.89 17.52
C ALA A 42 -1.01 6.03 17.43
N VAL A 43 -0.91 4.73 17.25
CA VAL A 43 -2.09 3.85 17.20
C VAL A 43 -2.75 3.72 18.56
N ASN A 44 -1.98 3.70 19.65
CA ASN A 44 -2.52 3.66 21.01
C ASN A 44 -3.23 4.97 21.39
N GLU A 45 -2.66 6.12 21.00
CA GLU A 45 -3.27 7.45 21.26
C GLU A 45 -4.59 7.62 20.49
N ILE A 46 -4.58 7.27 19.19
CA ILE A 46 -5.70 7.54 18.29
C ILE A 46 -6.76 6.45 18.39
N ASN A 47 -6.36 5.22 18.65
CA ASN A 47 -7.22 4.02 18.64
C ASN A 47 -8.09 3.95 17.37
N PRO A 48 -7.48 3.81 16.17
CA PRO A 48 -8.19 3.87 14.92
C PRO A 48 -8.96 2.58 14.62
N ASP A 49 -10.01 2.69 13.79
CA ASP A 49 -10.69 1.52 13.23
C ASP A 49 -9.86 0.86 12.13
N ILE A 50 -9.08 1.65 11.39
CA ILE A 50 -8.17 1.20 10.33
C ILE A 50 -6.88 2.01 10.40
N VAL A 51 -5.74 1.33 10.25
CA VAL A 51 -4.46 1.92 9.89
C VAL A 51 -4.23 1.72 8.39
N PHE A 52 -3.93 2.79 7.67
CA PHE A 52 -3.65 2.74 6.24
C PHE A 52 -2.33 3.46 5.90
N SER A 53 -1.49 2.82 5.11
CA SER A 53 -0.18 3.37 4.71
C SER A 53 -0.09 3.49 3.19
N PRO A 54 -0.45 4.67 2.63
CA PRO A 54 -0.38 4.91 1.18
C PRO A 54 1.05 5.08 0.66
N PHE A 55 1.96 5.53 1.51
CA PHE A 55 3.37 5.70 1.18
C PHE A 55 4.24 5.43 2.41
N LEU A 56 4.84 4.26 2.46
CA LEU A 56 5.64 3.83 3.60
C LEU A 56 6.95 3.19 3.14
N LYS A 57 8.07 3.66 3.69
CA LYS A 57 9.41 3.11 3.49
C LYS A 57 9.85 2.19 4.62
N GLN A 58 9.32 2.42 5.81
CA GLN A 58 9.60 1.63 7.01
C GLN A 58 8.69 0.39 7.05
N PHE A 59 9.11 -0.62 7.77
CA PHE A 59 8.28 -1.77 8.09
C PHE A 59 7.28 -1.39 9.19
N ILE A 60 6.03 -1.86 9.07
CA ILE A 60 5.03 -1.67 10.11
C ILE A 60 5.33 -2.64 11.26
N PRO A 61 5.43 -2.18 12.51
CA PRO A 61 5.62 -3.04 13.66
C PRO A 61 4.53 -4.11 13.79
N ASN A 62 4.92 -5.32 14.20
CA ASN A 62 3.99 -6.42 14.43
C ASN A 62 2.88 -6.02 15.41
N GLU A 63 3.24 -5.29 16.46
CA GLU A 63 2.32 -4.81 17.50
C GLU A 63 1.16 -3.99 16.92
N ILE A 64 1.35 -3.37 15.74
CA ILE A 64 0.31 -2.61 15.06
C ILE A 64 -0.61 -3.54 14.28
N PHE A 65 -0.08 -4.33 13.33
CA PHE A 65 -0.95 -5.10 12.44
C PHE A 65 -1.56 -6.34 13.11
N GLU A 66 -1.04 -6.78 14.26
CA GLU A 66 -1.64 -7.84 15.07
C GLU A 66 -2.86 -7.34 15.87
N ASN A 67 -2.89 -6.05 16.25
CA ASN A 67 -3.92 -5.48 17.11
C ASN A 67 -4.89 -4.54 16.39
N TYR A 68 -4.51 -4.03 15.22
CA TYR A 68 -5.32 -3.09 14.42
C TYR A 68 -5.46 -3.58 12.98
N PRO A 69 -6.64 -3.47 12.35
CA PRO A 69 -6.78 -3.67 10.92
C PRO A 69 -5.84 -2.72 10.16
N THR A 70 -4.78 -3.26 9.58
CA THR A 70 -3.69 -2.47 8.98
C THR A 70 -3.51 -2.85 7.52
N PHE A 71 -3.54 -1.85 6.66
CA PHE A 71 -3.44 -2.02 5.22
C PHE A 71 -2.35 -1.13 4.63
N VAL A 72 -1.69 -1.62 3.61
CA VAL A 72 -0.66 -0.90 2.87
C VAL A 72 -1.01 -0.84 1.39
N LEU A 73 -0.66 0.27 0.77
CA LEU A 73 -0.65 0.38 -0.67
C LEU A 73 0.72 -0.06 -1.19
N HIS A 74 0.70 -1.01 -2.10
CA HIS A 74 1.88 -1.42 -2.84
C HIS A 74 1.72 -1.04 -4.33
N PRO A 75 2.65 -0.23 -4.90
CA PRO A 75 2.62 0.12 -6.32
C PRO A 75 3.16 -1.03 -7.17
N GLY A 76 2.46 -2.14 -7.16
CA GLY A 76 2.78 -3.40 -7.81
C GLY A 76 1.54 -4.20 -8.14
N ILE A 77 1.73 -5.31 -8.84
CA ILE A 77 0.67 -6.28 -9.17
C ILE A 77 0.65 -7.42 -8.14
N ILE A 78 -0.36 -8.27 -8.21
CA ILE A 78 -0.46 -9.44 -7.33
C ILE A 78 0.81 -10.31 -7.47
N GLY A 79 1.42 -10.62 -6.33
CA GLY A 79 2.65 -11.44 -6.26
C GLY A 79 3.94 -10.65 -6.38
N ASP A 80 3.88 -9.38 -6.78
CA ASP A 80 5.03 -8.47 -6.76
C ASP A 80 5.29 -7.91 -5.36
N ARG A 81 6.56 -7.66 -5.05
CA ARG A 81 7.00 -7.23 -3.71
C ARG A 81 8.20 -6.32 -3.76
N GLY A 82 8.31 -5.48 -2.74
CA GLY A 82 9.50 -4.71 -2.47
C GLY A 82 9.49 -3.30 -3.00
N HIS A 83 10.48 -2.53 -2.55
CA HIS A 83 10.52 -1.08 -2.77
C HIS A 83 10.84 -0.65 -4.22
N HIS A 84 11.34 -1.55 -5.05
CA HIS A 84 11.77 -1.27 -6.42
C HIS A 84 10.79 -1.77 -7.50
N SER A 85 9.59 -2.17 -7.10
CA SER A 85 8.59 -2.77 -8.01
C SER A 85 8.30 -1.91 -9.24
N LEU A 86 8.01 -0.63 -9.05
CA LEU A 86 7.75 0.27 -10.17
C LEU A 86 9.03 0.57 -10.99
N ASP A 87 10.20 0.64 -10.33
CA ASP A 87 11.49 0.80 -11.04
C ASP A 87 11.75 -0.40 -11.95
N ASN A 88 11.52 -1.61 -11.46
CA ASN A 88 11.67 -2.84 -12.24
C ASN A 88 10.69 -2.85 -13.43
N ALA A 89 9.42 -2.49 -13.21
CA ALA A 89 8.42 -2.42 -14.28
C ALA A 89 8.82 -1.42 -15.39
N ILE A 90 9.41 -0.29 -15.01
CA ILE A 90 9.93 0.72 -15.95
C ILE A 90 11.13 0.16 -16.72
N ASN A 91 12.11 -0.44 -16.01
CA ASN A 91 13.33 -0.97 -16.61
C ASN A 91 13.04 -2.15 -17.57
N ASP A 92 12.05 -2.96 -17.23
CA ASP A 92 11.60 -4.10 -18.05
C ASP A 92 10.66 -3.68 -19.18
N GLU A 93 10.41 -2.37 -19.34
CA GLU A 93 9.52 -1.78 -20.35
C GLU A 93 8.14 -2.44 -20.41
N LEU A 94 7.59 -2.79 -19.24
CA LEU A 94 6.27 -3.41 -19.16
C LEU A 94 5.19 -2.45 -19.69
N LYS A 95 4.18 -3.01 -20.34
CA LYS A 95 3.11 -2.24 -20.99
C LYS A 95 1.95 -1.92 -20.04
N GLU A 96 1.82 -2.71 -18.99
CA GLU A 96 0.81 -2.55 -17.95
C GLU A 96 1.46 -2.76 -16.58
N TRP A 97 0.98 -2.03 -15.60
CA TRP A 97 1.34 -2.20 -14.20
C TRP A 97 0.12 -1.96 -13.31
N GLY A 98 0.30 -1.91 -12.00
CA GLY A 98 -0.85 -1.76 -11.12
C GLY A 98 -0.49 -1.31 -9.71
N VAL A 99 -1.53 -1.23 -8.91
CA VAL A 99 -1.45 -1.06 -7.47
C VAL A 99 -2.31 -2.11 -6.80
N VAL A 100 -1.92 -2.52 -5.61
CA VAL A 100 -2.72 -3.38 -4.73
C VAL A 100 -2.83 -2.75 -3.36
N ILE A 101 -3.98 -2.93 -2.70
CA ILE A 101 -4.16 -2.66 -1.27
C ILE A 101 -4.25 -4.00 -0.57
N LEU A 102 -3.31 -4.24 0.31
CA LEU A 102 -3.15 -5.51 0.99
C LEU A 102 -3.12 -5.35 2.50
N LYS A 103 -3.53 -6.39 3.23
CA LYS A 103 -3.43 -6.42 4.68
C LYS A 103 -1.98 -6.64 5.09
N ALA A 104 -1.48 -5.81 6.00
CA ALA A 104 -0.13 -5.96 6.53
C ALA A 104 0.00 -7.26 7.35
N ASN A 105 1.12 -7.93 7.20
CA ASN A 105 1.53 -9.09 7.98
C ASN A 105 3.08 -9.11 8.10
N GLU A 106 3.64 -10.21 8.62
CA GLU A 106 5.09 -10.38 8.81
C GLU A 106 5.90 -10.46 7.50
N VAL A 107 5.23 -10.61 6.36
CA VAL A 107 5.88 -10.68 5.05
C VAL A 107 5.68 -9.37 4.30
N LEU A 108 6.77 -8.69 3.96
CA LEU A 108 6.70 -7.44 3.19
C LEU A 108 5.89 -7.64 1.90
N ASP A 109 4.84 -6.83 1.73
CA ASP A 109 3.90 -6.87 0.60
C ASP A 109 3.31 -8.26 0.31
N GLY A 110 3.28 -9.13 1.32
CA GLY A 110 2.87 -10.54 1.18
C GLY A 110 1.48 -10.86 1.70
N GLY A 111 0.76 -9.89 2.23
CA GLY A 111 -0.56 -10.11 2.82
C GLY A 111 -1.69 -10.28 1.81
N ASP A 112 -2.86 -10.62 2.30
CA ASP A 112 -4.06 -10.82 1.50
C ASP A 112 -4.51 -9.50 0.84
N ILE A 113 -4.92 -9.57 -0.44
CA ILE A 113 -5.30 -8.42 -1.26
C ILE A 113 -6.78 -8.11 -1.09
N TYR A 114 -7.07 -6.87 -0.75
CA TYR A 114 -8.43 -6.33 -0.58
C TYR A 114 -8.92 -5.50 -1.76
N ALA A 115 -8.01 -4.92 -2.53
CA ALA A 115 -8.34 -4.22 -3.77
C ALA A 115 -7.13 -4.15 -4.69
N LYS A 116 -7.38 -3.99 -5.97
CA LYS A 116 -6.34 -3.85 -7.01
C LYS A 116 -6.86 -2.98 -8.15
N GLU A 117 -5.95 -2.29 -8.81
CA GLU A 117 -6.23 -1.56 -10.04
C GLU A 117 -5.01 -1.64 -10.95
N THR A 118 -5.23 -1.77 -12.26
CA THR A 118 -4.15 -1.75 -13.24
C THR A 118 -4.23 -0.49 -14.11
N PHE A 119 -3.12 -0.14 -14.73
CA PHE A 119 -3.01 1.00 -15.62
C PHE A 119 -2.00 0.74 -16.74
N PRO A 120 -2.21 1.31 -17.94
CA PRO A 120 -1.22 1.23 -19.00
C PRO A 120 0.01 2.06 -18.63
N MET A 121 1.20 1.49 -18.83
CA MET A 121 2.47 2.16 -18.59
C MET A 121 2.79 3.15 -19.70
N ARG A 122 2.85 4.42 -19.34
CA ARG A 122 3.28 5.49 -20.22
C ARG A 122 4.82 5.58 -20.20
N LYS A 123 5.44 5.77 -21.36
CA LYS A 123 6.89 5.96 -21.44
C LYS A 123 7.27 7.36 -20.90
N THR A 124 7.58 7.42 -19.62
CA THR A 124 7.88 8.66 -18.89
C THR A 124 8.70 8.37 -17.64
N THR A 125 8.98 9.39 -16.84
CA THR A 125 9.72 9.24 -15.57
C THR A 125 8.86 8.55 -14.49
N LYS A 126 9.52 7.88 -13.55
CA LYS A 126 8.88 7.30 -12.36
C LYS A 126 8.04 8.34 -11.61
N ALA A 127 8.58 9.56 -11.44
CA ALA A 127 7.87 10.64 -10.74
C ALA A 127 6.58 11.04 -11.45
N SER A 128 6.56 11.02 -12.79
CA SER A 128 5.35 11.31 -13.56
C SER A 128 4.33 10.19 -13.43
N LEU A 129 4.73 8.93 -13.54
CA LEU A 129 3.84 7.77 -13.30
C LEU A 129 3.25 7.80 -11.90
N TYR A 130 4.08 8.08 -10.90
CA TYR A 130 3.65 8.12 -9.51
C TYR A 130 2.58 9.19 -9.25
N ARG A 131 2.79 10.40 -9.78
CA ARG A 131 1.83 11.52 -9.63
C ARG A 131 0.55 11.37 -10.44
N ASN A 132 0.56 10.58 -11.50
CA ASN A 132 -0.60 10.40 -12.38
C ASN A 132 -1.19 8.99 -12.24
N GLU A 133 -0.63 8.02 -12.96
CA GLU A 133 -1.20 6.68 -13.11
C GLU A 133 -1.32 5.95 -11.76
N VAL A 134 -0.26 5.95 -10.95
CA VAL A 134 -0.26 5.32 -9.62
C VAL A 134 -1.28 5.99 -8.70
N THR A 135 -1.32 7.33 -8.67
CA THR A 135 -2.26 8.07 -7.82
C THR A 135 -3.71 7.80 -8.25
N LEU A 136 -4.02 7.86 -9.54
CA LEU A 136 -5.38 7.59 -10.04
C LEU A 136 -5.82 6.15 -9.77
N ALA A 137 -4.94 5.18 -10.03
CA ALA A 137 -5.20 3.78 -9.72
C ALA A 137 -5.40 3.55 -8.22
N THR A 138 -4.61 4.24 -7.38
CA THR A 138 -4.78 4.19 -5.92
C THR A 138 -6.14 4.68 -5.48
N LEU A 139 -6.61 5.81 -6.00
CA LEU A 139 -7.91 6.36 -5.61
C LEU A 139 -9.07 5.41 -5.99
N LYS A 140 -8.99 4.77 -7.16
CA LYS A 140 -9.97 3.75 -7.57
C LYS A 140 -9.88 2.49 -6.68
N ALA A 141 -8.66 1.98 -6.45
CA ALA A 141 -8.46 0.83 -5.56
C ALA A 141 -8.94 1.11 -4.14
N MET A 142 -8.84 2.35 -3.64
CA MET A 142 -9.37 2.73 -2.33
C MET A 142 -10.91 2.66 -2.27
N GLU A 143 -11.62 3.08 -3.31
CA GLU A 143 -13.07 2.95 -3.35
C GLU A 143 -13.49 1.48 -3.29
N GLU A 144 -12.81 0.62 -4.05
CA GLU A 144 -13.01 -0.82 -4.01
C GLU A 144 -12.66 -1.40 -2.63
N PHE A 145 -11.52 -1.00 -2.05
CA PHE A 145 -11.08 -1.43 -0.73
C PHE A 145 -12.10 -1.10 0.35
N LEU A 146 -12.60 0.13 0.40
CA LEU A 146 -13.57 0.55 1.40
C LEU A 146 -14.88 -0.24 1.29
N LYS A 147 -15.33 -0.51 0.06
CA LYS A 147 -16.49 -1.37 -0.19
C LYS A 147 -16.24 -2.80 0.28
N ASN A 148 -15.12 -3.40 -0.13
CA ASN A 148 -14.76 -4.76 0.23
C ASN A 148 -14.55 -4.95 1.73
N TYR A 149 -13.93 -3.97 2.39
CA TYR A 149 -13.70 -4.00 3.84
C TYR A 149 -15.01 -3.98 4.65
N GLN A 150 -16.04 -3.30 4.14
CA GLN A 150 -17.36 -3.22 4.78
C GLN A 150 -18.27 -4.41 4.46
N ASP A 151 -17.97 -5.17 3.42
CA ASP A 151 -18.75 -6.35 3.01
C ASP A 151 -18.33 -7.58 3.84
N LYS A 152 -19.25 -8.03 4.69
CA LYS A 152 -19.02 -9.23 5.54
C LYS A 152 -18.84 -10.53 4.75
N ASN A 153 -19.25 -10.56 3.49
CA ASN A 153 -19.13 -11.72 2.61
C ASN A 153 -17.89 -11.65 1.71
N PHE A 154 -17.13 -10.54 1.77
CA PHE A 154 -15.93 -10.38 0.96
C PHE A 154 -14.84 -11.35 1.40
N THR A 155 -14.23 -12.02 0.43
CA THR A 155 -13.07 -12.88 0.64
C THR A 155 -11.86 -12.27 -0.06
N PRO A 156 -10.82 -11.87 0.68
CA PRO A 156 -9.62 -11.30 0.09
C PRO A 156 -8.86 -12.32 -0.76
N ILE A 157 -8.16 -11.82 -1.77
CA ILE A 157 -7.32 -12.64 -2.65
C ILE A 157 -6.05 -13.00 -1.89
N LYS A 158 -5.82 -14.29 -1.70
CA LYS A 158 -4.57 -14.79 -1.08
C LYS A 158 -3.43 -14.72 -2.07
N GLN A 159 -2.31 -14.15 -1.62
CA GLN A 159 -1.08 -14.19 -2.41
C GLN A 159 -0.37 -15.53 -2.21
N ILE A 160 -0.21 -16.28 -3.30
CA ILE A 160 0.65 -17.45 -3.31
C ILE A 160 2.09 -16.94 -3.30
N LEU A 161 2.86 -17.31 -2.28
CA LEU A 161 4.28 -17.04 -2.19
C LEU A 161 5.02 -17.85 -3.26
N ASN A 162 5.04 -17.38 -4.50
CA ASN A 162 5.86 -18.02 -5.52
C ASN A 162 7.33 -17.86 -5.16
N SER A 163 8.02 -18.98 -4.97
CA SER A 163 9.47 -19.09 -4.77
C SER A 163 10.31 -18.55 -5.95
N ILE A 164 9.69 -18.03 -6.99
CA ILE A 164 10.31 -17.56 -8.23
C ILE A 164 11.25 -16.36 -7.99
N HIS A 165 10.96 -15.49 -7.02
CA HIS A 165 11.83 -14.35 -6.73
C HIS A 165 13.06 -14.66 -5.86
N LYS A 166 13.19 -15.88 -5.31
CA LYS A 166 14.42 -16.27 -4.61
C LYS A 166 15.61 -16.48 -5.56
N ASN A 167 15.36 -16.79 -6.80
CA ASN A 167 16.43 -17.10 -7.77
C ASN A 167 17.01 -15.87 -8.47
N LEU A 168 16.22 -14.80 -8.67
CA LEU A 168 16.70 -13.58 -9.33
C LEU A 168 17.57 -12.69 -8.42
N SER A 169 17.35 -12.75 -7.10
CA SER A 169 18.16 -11.98 -6.15
C SER A 169 19.53 -12.61 -5.81
N GLN A 170 19.74 -13.89 -6.15
CA GLN A 170 21.02 -14.58 -5.93
C GLN A 170 21.93 -14.59 -7.16
N GLU A 171 21.38 -14.45 -8.37
CA GLU A 171 22.19 -14.39 -9.60
C GLU A 171 22.85 -13.03 -9.84
N ASN A 172 22.34 -11.95 -9.27
CA ASN A 172 22.91 -10.61 -9.39
C ASN A 172 23.93 -10.24 -8.30
N ARG A 173 24.40 -11.23 -7.52
CA ARG A 173 25.46 -11.05 -6.50
C ARG A 173 26.75 -11.85 -6.80
N LYS A 174 27.02 -12.12 -8.06
CA LYS A 174 28.33 -12.65 -8.47
C LYS A 174 29.01 -11.70 -9.43
#